data_a571a2be0f9bd249c9a5686d98636842
#
_entry.id   a571a2be0f9bd249c9a5686d98636842
#
_cell.length_a   1.000
_cell.length_b   1.000
_cell.length_c   1.000
_cell.angle_alpha   90.00
_cell.angle_beta   90.00
_cell.angle_gamma   90.00
#
_symmetry.space_group_name_H-M   'P 1'
#
loop_
_entity.id
_entity.type
_entity.pdbx_description
1 polymer ?
#
loop_
_entity_poly.entity_id
_entity_poly.type
_entity_poly.pdbx_seq_one_letter_code
_entity_poly.pdbx_strand_id
1 'polypeptide(L)'
;ALGVFWSSKRYFDYLIDETNLSLLRGKEFGQAVIICPSLREGSTAIRRNTAPFLAQVKTLIDLLHEVKAERVTYITSIDTQPETGNELSPLLREPEDEWLAALVELKDFINLRFGRVLNVYLPEVTGTGAGMSVADLLAEVPEGTEELDVALLERHQLYPMHRLVRDVEKAWECGIFSVNLVPEPVTAFELVEQCFPALVN
;
A
#
# COMPACT_ATOMS: atom_id res chain seq x y z
N ALA A 1 3.62 -10.30 -5.04
CA ALA A 1 2.69 -9.78 -6.08
C ALA A 1 2.96 -8.33 -6.29
N LEU A 2 3.28 -7.94 -7.55
CA LEU A 2 3.76 -6.60 -7.86
C LEU A 2 2.70 -5.66 -8.44
N GLY A 3 1.48 -6.12 -8.66
CA GLY A 3 0.46 -5.23 -9.21
C GLY A 3 -0.86 -5.89 -9.53
N VAL A 4 -1.89 -5.07 -9.56
CA VAL A 4 -3.22 -5.40 -10.04
C VAL A 4 -3.49 -4.56 -11.28
N PHE A 5 -3.85 -5.21 -12.40
CA PHE A 5 -4.17 -4.50 -13.64
C PHE A 5 -5.65 -4.67 -13.96
N TRP A 6 -6.33 -3.54 -14.18
CA TRP A 6 -7.74 -3.52 -14.58
C TRP A 6 -7.88 -3.09 -16.04
N SER A 7 -8.59 -3.87 -16.82
CA SER A 7 -9.08 -3.40 -18.12
C SER A 7 -10.53 -2.91 -17.99
N SER A 8 -10.95 -2.00 -18.84
CA SER A 8 -12.23 -1.29 -18.78
C SER A 8 -13.50 -2.16 -18.79
N LYS A 9 -13.40 -3.47 -18.86
CA LYS A 9 -14.53 -4.40 -18.89
C LYS A 9 -14.36 -5.69 -18.09
N ARG A 10 -13.18 -5.98 -17.53
CA ARG A 10 -12.93 -7.16 -16.71
C ARG A 10 -11.81 -6.86 -15.72
N TYR A 11 -12.02 -7.21 -14.46
CA TYR A 11 -10.96 -7.21 -13.45
C TYR A 11 -10.07 -8.42 -13.72
N PHE A 12 -8.80 -8.18 -13.96
CA PHE A 12 -7.79 -9.24 -14.02
C PHE A 12 -6.86 -9.07 -12.83
N ASP A 13 -6.95 -10.03 -11.93
CA ASP A 13 -6.00 -10.15 -10.83
C ASP A 13 -4.79 -10.91 -11.37
N TYR A 14 -3.75 -10.17 -11.75
CA TYR A 14 -2.46 -10.78 -12.03
C TYR A 14 -1.55 -10.54 -10.85
N LEU A 15 -1.34 -11.59 -10.08
CA LEU A 15 -0.20 -11.65 -9.18
C LEU A 15 1.04 -11.69 -10.08
N ILE A 16 1.70 -10.53 -10.25
CA ILE A 16 2.88 -10.46 -11.08
C ILE A 16 4.07 -10.94 -10.26
N ASP A 17 4.58 -12.07 -10.64
CA ASP A 17 5.86 -12.59 -10.22
C ASP A 17 6.81 -12.65 -11.44
N GLU A 18 8.04 -13.05 -11.21
CA GLU A 18 9.05 -13.15 -12.27
C GLU A 18 8.63 -14.10 -13.42
N THR A 19 7.69 -15.01 -13.17
CA THR A 19 7.27 -16.02 -14.15
C THR A 19 6.24 -15.48 -15.15
N ASN A 20 5.46 -14.47 -14.78
CA ASN A 20 4.38 -13.94 -15.61
C ASN A 20 4.59 -12.49 -16.11
N LEU A 21 5.71 -11.86 -15.75
CA LEU A 21 6.09 -10.52 -16.24
C LEU A 21 6.03 -10.40 -17.78
N SER A 22 6.42 -11.45 -18.48
CA SER A 22 6.40 -11.49 -19.95
C SER A 22 5.00 -11.32 -20.54
N LEU A 23 3.95 -11.65 -19.80
CA LEU A 23 2.56 -11.53 -20.25
C LEU A 23 2.09 -10.07 -20.37
N LEU A 24 2.76 -9.16 -19.67
CA LEU A 24 2.40 -7.73 -19.64
C LEU A 24 3.22 -6.89 -20.58
N ARG A 25 4.35 -7.40 -21.09
CA ARG A 25 5.22 -6.69 -22.02
C ARG A 25 4.47 -6.26 -23.27
N GLY A 26 4.59 -4.98 -23.62
CA GLY A 26 3.95 -4.38 -24.79
C GLY A 26 2.42 -4.29 -24.71
N LYS A 27 1.81 -4.58 -23.55
CA LYS A 27 0.35 -4.45 -23.38
C LYS A 27 -0.06 -3.00 -23.17
N GLU A 28 -1.27 -2.71 -23.64
CA GLU A 28 -1.94 -1.42 -23.47
C GLU A 28 -3.18 -1.60 -22.60
N PHE A 29 -3.32 -0.76 -21.57
CA PHE A 29 -4.39 -0.79 -20.60
C PHE A 29 -5.12 0.56 -20.59
N GLY A 30 -6.46 0.54 -20.48
CA GLY A 30 -7.21 1.77 -20.19
C GLY A 30 -6.90 2.28 -18.78
N GLN A 31 -6.74 1.34 -17.81
CA GLN A 31 -6.35 1.67 -16.44
C GLN A 31 -5.42 0.60 -15.90
N ALA A 32 -4.36 1.04 -15.24
CA ALA A 32 -3.48 0.18 -14.44
C ALA A 32 -3.52 0.61 -12.97
N VAL A 33 -3.55 -0.35 -12.06
CA VAL A 33 -3.38 -0.11 -10.63
C VAL A 33 -2.10 -0.80 -10.20
N ILE A 34 -1.21 -0.04 -9.62
CA ILE A 34 0.09 -0.50 -9.14
C ILE A 34 0.07 -0.37 -7.61
N ILE A 35 0.12 -1.50 -6.93
CA ILE A 35 0.17 -1.54 -5.47
C ILE A 35 1.60 -1.86 -5.06
N CYS A 36 2.18 -0.98 -4.27
CA CYS A 36 3.54 -1.17 -3.80
C CYS A 36 3.64 -2.39 -2.88
N PRO A 37 4.69 -3.21 -3.04
CA PRO A 37 4.93 -4.39 -2.20
C PRO A 37 5.00 -4.08 -0.70
N SER A 38 5.46 -2.89 -0.31
CA SER A 38 5.58 -2.48 1.11
C SER A 38 4.26 -2.53 1.87
N LEU A 39 3.15 -2.28 1.20
CA LEU A 39 1.83 -2.34 1.83
C LEU A 39 1.40 -3.79 2.17
N ARG A 40 2.05 -4.78 1.59
CA ARG A 40 1.77 -6.18 1.83
C ARG A 40 2.71 -6.82 2.86
N GLU A 41 4.00 -6.46 2.79
CA GLU A 41 5.03 -7.09 3.61
C GLU A 41 5.25 -6.41 4.96
N GLY A 42 4.75 -5.16 5.10
CA GLY A 42 4.97 -4.32 6.27
C GLY A 42 6.41 -3.79 6.37
N SER A 43 6.57 -2.59 6.87
CA SER A 43 7.86 -1.89 6.97
C SER A 43 8.90 -2.66 7.80
N THR A 44 8.47 -3.33 8.87
CA THR A 44 9.36 -4.09 9.76
C THR A 44 9.99 -5.30 9.06
N ALA A 45 9.22 -6.04 8.25
CA ALA A 45 9.74 -7.18 7.49
C ALA A 45 10.74 -6.72 6.42
N ILE A 46 10.44 -5.63 5.72
CA ILE A 46 11.30 -5.04 4.70
C ILE A 46 12.62 -4.54 5.29
N ARG A 47 12.58 -3.86 6.43
CA ARG A 47 13.80 -3.39 7.14
C ARG A 47 14.74 -4.53 7.53
N ARG A 48 14.18 -5.71 7.86
CA ARG A 48 14.98 -6.90 8.20
C ARG A 48 15.69 -7.50 6.99
N ASN A 49 15.12 -7.37 5.81
CA ASN A 49 15.69 -7.92 4.57
C ASN A 49 15.30 -7.06 3.37
N THR A 50 16.04 -5.98 3.12
CA THR A 50 15.75 -4.98 2.09
C THR A 50 16.06 -5.48 0.67
N ALA A 51 17.03 -6.37 0.50
CA ALA A 51 17.51 -6.77 -0.82
C ALA A 51 16.44 -7.39 -1.75
N PRO A 52 15.54 -8.31 -1.30
CA PRO A 52 14.47 -8.83 -2.14
C PRO A 52 13.50 -7.73 -2.56
N PHE A 53 13.19 -6.80 -1.66
CA PHE A 53 12.31 -5.68 -1.94
C PHE A 53 12.87 -4.76 -3.03
N LEU A 54 14.16 -4.39 -2.93
CA LEU A 54 14.83 -3.59 -3.96
C LEU A 54 14.83 -4.29 -5.33
N ALA A 55 15.08 -5.60 -5.35
CA ALA A 55 15.00 -6.39 -6.58
C ALA A 55 13.59 -6.37 -7.19
N GLN A 56 12.54 -6.47 -6.38
CA GLN A 56 11.15 -6.38 -6.84
C GLN A 56 10.82 -5.00 -7.41
N VAL A 57 11.23 -3.92 -6.74
CA VAL A 57 11.02 -2.55 -7.24
C VAL A 57 11.72 -2.36 -8.59
N LYS A 58 12.96 -2.79 -8.72
CA LYS A 58 13.69 -2.73 -9.98
C LYS A 58 12.99 -3.51 -11.10
N THR A 59 12.57 -4.73 -10.81
CA THR A 59 11.83 -5.57 -11.76
C THR A 59 10.53 -4.90 -12.22
N LEU A 60 9.84 -4.22 -11.30
CA LEU A 60 8.62 -3.46 -11.60
C LEU A 60 8.92 -2.27 -12.53
N ILE A 61 9.98 -1.50 -12.25
CA ILE A 61 10.40 -0.39 -13.10
C ILE A 61 10.72 -0.89 -14.51
N ASP A 62 11.50 -1.97 -14.64
CA ASP A 62 11.85 -2.57 -15.94
C ASP A 62 10.61 -3.00 -16.72
N LEU A 63 9.62 -3.59 -16.05
CA LEU A 63 8.34 -3.94 -16.67
C LEU A 63 7.58 -2.70 -17.16
N LEU A 64 7.48 -1.68 -16.31
CA LEU A 64 6.68 -0.49 -16.58
C LEU A 64 7.23 0.32 -17.76
N HIS A 65 8.50 0.16 -18.14
CA HIS A 65 9.03 0.71 -19.38
C HIS A 65 8.31 0.19 -20.63
N GLU A 66 7.83 -1.05 -20.60
CA GLU A 66 7.19 -1.72 -21.74
C GLU A 66 5.65 -1.66 -21.70
N VAL A 67 5.07 -1.23 -20.58
CA VAL A 67 3.61 -1.13 -20.39
C VAL A 67 3.12 0.25 -20.81
N LYS A 68 1.94 0.30 -21.45
CA LYS A 68 1.20 1.54 -21.72
C LYS A 68 -0.11 1.53 -20.95
N ALA A 69 -0.49 2.66 -20.35
CA ALA A 69 -1.77 2.84 -19.70
C ALA A 69 -2.27 4.28 -19.92
N GLU A 70 -3.59 4.43 -20.14
CA GLU A 70 -4.21 5.75 -20.29
C GLU A 70 -4.25 6.50 -18.96
N ARG A 71 -4.45 5.75 -17.87
CA ARG A 71 -4.39 6.25 -16.49
C ARG A 71 -3.81 5.21 -15.55
N VAL A 72 -3.07 5.67 -14.55
CA VAL A 72 -2.43 4.81 -13.55
C VAL A 72 -2.84 5.24 -12.16
N THR A 73 -3.25 4.30 -11.33
CA THR A 73 -3.36 4.50 -9.88
C THR A 73 -2.17 3.85 -9.22
N TYR A 74 -1.33 4.65 -8.56
CA TYR A 74 -0.20 4.16 -7.77
C TYR A 74 -0.54 4.22 -6.30
N ILE A 75 -0.53 3.07 -5.64
CA ILE A 75 -0.87 2.92 -4.22
C ILE A 75 0.38 2.57 -3.46
N THR A 76 0.75 3.41 -2.50
CA THR A 76 1.99 3.28 -1.73
C THR A 76 1.78 3.57 -0.24
N SER A 77 2.81 3.36 0.57
CA SER A 77 2.79 3.70 2.00
C SER A 77 2.86 5.20 2.22
N ILE A 78 2.14 5.68 3.23
CA ILE A 78 2.25 7.06 3.73
C ILE A 78 3.65 7.36 4.30
N ASP A 79 4.41 6.35 4.69
CA ASP A 79 5.77 6.49 5.22
C ASP A 79 6.73 7.19 4.25
N THR A 80 6.36 7.28 2.96
CA THR A 80 7.11 8.07 1.96
C THR A 80 6.93 9.58 2.09
N GLN A 81 5.99 10.03 2.93
CA GLN A 81 5.75 11.44 3.22
C GLN A 81 6.38 11.84 4.56
N PRO A 82 6.75 13.13 4.77
CA PRO A 82 7.17 13.60 6.08
C PRO A 82 6.03 13.46 7.10
N GLU A 83 6.35 13.18 8.36
CA GLU A 83 5.36 12.98 9.45
C GLU A 83 4.32 14.11 9.56
N THR A 84 4.72 15.34 9.28
CA THR A 84 3.82 16.51 9.27
C THR A 84 3.30 16.86 7.88
N GLY A 85 3.45 15.92 6.94
CA GLY A 85 3.10 16.13 5.54
C GLY A 85 1.61 16.07 5.26
N ASN A 86 1.24 16.57 4.10
CA ASN A 86 -0.07 16.43 3.48
C ASN A 86 0.12 16.03 2.01
N GLU A 87 -0.97 15.88 1.27
CA GLU A 87 -0.97 15.44 -0.13
C GLU A 87 -0.13 16.31 -1.07
N LEU A 88 0.14 17.55 -0.68
CA LEU A 88 0.95 18.52 -1.43
C LEU A 88 2.40 18.58 -0.94
N SER A 89 2.71 17.89 0.16
CA SER A 89 4.06 17.87 0.69
C SER A 89 5.02 17.16 -0.27
N PRO A 90 6.23 17.70 -0.46
CA PRO A 90 7.25 16.96 -1.18
C PRO A 90 7.55 15.65 -0.44
N LEU A 91 7.81 14.58 -1.19
CA LEU A 91 8.31 13.35 -0.59
C LEU A 91 9.63 13.58 0.15
N LEU A 92 9.97 12.64 1.02
CA LEU A 92 11.27 12.59 1.64
C LEU A 92 12.35 12.59 0.54
N ARG A 93 13.14 13.64 0.45
CA ARG A 93 14.18 13.79 -0.61
C ARG A 93 15.36 12.86 -0.39
N GLU A 94 15.68 12.61 0.88
CA GLU A 94 16.81 11.79 1.32
C GLU A 94 16.30 10.87 2.45
N PRO A 95 15.51 9.84 2.11
CA PRO A 95 15.06 8.89 3.13
C PRO A 95 16.27 8.14 3.69
N GLU A 96 16.30 7.98 5.01
CA GLU A 96 17.38 7.26 5.70
C GLU A 96 17.39 5.76 5.33
N ASP A 97 16.22 5.23 5.04
CA ASP A 97 16.02 3.83 4.69
C ASP A 97 16.07 3.62 3.16
N GLU A 98 16.88 2.70 2.68
CA GLU A 98 17.03 2.35 1.26
C GLU A 98 15.70 1.91 0.62
N TRP A 99 14.83 1.23 1.37
CA TRP A 99 13.54 0.80 0.88
C TRP A 99 12.58 1.98 0.61
N LEU A 100 12.63 3.02 1.46
CA LEU A 100 11.89 4.26 1.22
C LEU A 100 12.42 5.00 0.00
N ALA A 101 13.74 5.05 -0.16
CA ALA A 101 14.36 5.64 -1.35
C ALA A 101 13.88 4.95 -2.63
N ALA A 102 13.81 3.62 -2.63
CA ALA A 102 13.30 2.85 -3.77
C ALA A 102 11.82 3.13 -4.06
N LEU A 103 10.99 3.37 -3.04
CA LEU A 103 9.60 3.77 -3.23
C LEU A 103 9.44 5.16 -3.83
N VAL A 104 10.28 6.10 -3.41
CA VAL A 104 10.31 7.44 -3.98
C VAL A 104 10.73 7.37 -5.45
N GLU A 105 11.79 6.61 -5.76
CA GLU A 105 12.25 6.37 -7.13
C GLU A 105 11.14 5.77 -8.01
N LEU A 106 10.47 4.74 -7.52
CA LEU A 106 9.36 4.09 -8.23
C LEU A 106 8.23 5.09 -8.52
N LYS A 107 7.83 5.89 -7.53
CA LYS A 107 6.80 6.92 -7.71
C LYS A 107 7.21 7.93 -8.77
N ASP A 108 8.43 8.46 -8.67
CA ASP A 108 8.92 9.46 -9.61
C ASP A 108 8.99 8.88 -11.03
N PHE A 109 9.45 7.65 -11.16
CA PHE A 109 9.42 6.93 -12.44
C PHE A 109 8.00 6.83 -13.00
N ILE A 110 7.01 6.39 -12.19
CA ILE A 110 5.61 6.26 -12.62
C ILE A 110 5.05 7.61 -13.07
N ASN A 111 5.28 8.68 -12.31
CA ASN A 111 4.78 10.01 -12.64
C ASN A 111 5.42 10.61 -13.89
N LEU A 112 6.69 10.29 -14.17
CA LEU A 112 7.37 10.72 -15.40
C LEU A 112 6.93 9.89 -16.62
N ARG A 113 6.63 8.61 -16.42
CA ARG A 113 6.34 7.67 -17.49
C ARG A 113 4.91 7.76 -18.00
N PHE A 114 3.94 8.03 -17.10
CA PHE A 114 2.52 8.04 -17.44
C PHE A 114 1.91 9.44 -17.34
N GLY A 115 1.12 9.81 -18.34
CA GLY A 115 0.56 11.17 -18.44
C GLY A 115 -0.57 11.48 -17.44
N ARG A 116 -1.21 10.46 -16.86
CA ARG A 116 -2.31 10.58 -15.89
C ARG A 116 -2.12 9.60 -14.76
N VAL A 117 -1.66 10.11 -13.61
CA VAL A 117 -1.37 9.30 -12.42
C VAL A 117 -2.16 9.83 -11.24
N LEU A 118 -2.82 8.92 -10.50
CA LEU A 118 -3.36 9.17 -9.17
C LEU A 118 -2.42 8.49 -8.16
N ASN A 119 -1.79 9.28 -7.31
CA ASN A 119 -0.98 8.78 -6.20
C ASN A 119 -1.87 8.63 -4.95
N VAL A 120 -1.95 7.42 -4.41
CA VAL A 120 -2.75 7.09 -3.23
C VAL A 120 -1.80 6.64 -2.13
N TYR A 121 -1.84 7.34 -1.01
CA TYR A 121 -1.03 7.00 0.17
C TYR A 121 -1.91 6.34 1.21
N LEU A 122 -1.51 5.14 1.63
CA LEU A 122 -2.20 4.36 2.64
C LEU A 122 -1.34 4.24 3.90
N PRO A 123 -1.96 4.32 5.07
CA PRO A 123 -1.35 3.91 6.32
C PRO A 123 -1.36 2.38 6.43
N GLU A 124 -1.35 1.86 7.62
CA GLU A 124 -1.56 0.45 7.91
C GLU A 124 -2.93 -0.02 7.37
N VAL A 125 -2.95 -1.15 6.66
CA VAL A 125 -4.18 -1.67 6.02
C VAL A 125 -4.74 -2.86 6.79
N THR A 126 -6.08 -2.94 6.89
CA THR A 126 -6.78 -4.01 7.59
C THR A 126 -7.69 -4.79 6.65
N GLY A 127 -8.03 -6.04 7.05
CA GLY A 127 -8.97 -6.87 6.31
C GLY A 127 -8.36 -7.56 5.10
N THR A 128 -7.04 -7.68 5.06
CA THR A 128 -6.32 -8.41 4.00
C THR A 128 -6.16 -9.89 4.32
N GLY A 129 -6.36 -10.28 5.58
CA GLY A 129 -6.06 -11.63 6.07
C GLY A 129 -4.56 -11.97 6.06
N ALA A 130 -3.69 -10.97 5.93
CA ALA A 130 -2.24 -11.16 5.84
C ALA A 130 -1.52 -10.93 7.18
N GLY A 131 -2.24 -10.68 8.27
CA GLY A 131 -1.65 -10.44 9.60
C GLY A 131 -0.77 -9.19 9.65
N MET A 132 -1.10 -8.18 8.85
CA MET A 132 -0.22 -7.02 8.61
C MET A 132 -0.53 -5.82 9.49
N SER A 133 -1.73 -5.78 10.06
CA SER A 133 -2.14 -4.69 10.95
C SER A 133 -2.27 -5.16 12.38
N VAL A 134 -2.20 -4.22 13.33
CA VAL A 134 -2.49 -4.53 14.74
C VAL A 134 -3.90 -5.14 14.88
N ALA A 135 -4.87 -4.71 14.08
CA ALA A 135 -6.21 -5.29 14.10
C ALA A 135 -6.25 -6.73 13.56
N ASP A 136 -5.46 -7.05 12.52
CA ASP A 136 -5.34 -8.42 12.00
C ASP A 136 -4.63 -9.32 13.04
N LEU A 137 -3.58 -8.81 13.70
CA LEU A 137 -2.89 -9.52 14.77
C LEU A 137 -3.81 -9.81 15.97
N LEU A 138 -4.60 -8.83 16.40
CA LEU A 138 -5.57 -9.00 17.48
C LEU A 138 -6.67 -10.01 17.12
N ALA A 139 -7.07 -10.08 15.87
CA ALA A 139 -8.07 -11.05 15.39
C ALA A 139 -7.56 -12.51 15.43
N GLU A 140 -6.24 -12.71 15.37
CA GLU A 140 -5.61 -14.03 15.42
C GLU A 140 -5.26 -14.49 16.86
N VAL A 141 -5.43 -13.62 17.85
CA VAL A 141 -5.15 -13.97 19.26
C VAL A 141 -6.14 -15.02 19.76
N PRO A 142 -5.66 -16.17 20.30
CA PRO A 142 -6.54 -17.18 20.86
C PRO A 142 -7.36 -16.67 22.06
N GLU A 143 -8.60 -17.13 22.20
CA GLU A 143 -9.39 -16.86 23.40
C GLU A 143 -8.66 -17.37 24.66
N GLY A 144 -8.65 -16.56 25.72
CA GLY A 144 -7.99 -16.89 26.98
C GLY A 144 -6.49 -16.63 27.03
N THR A 145 -5.95 -15.87 26.07
CA THR A 145 -4.57 -15.38 26.14
C THR A 145 -4.42 -14.43 27.34
N GLU A 146 -3.50 -14.75 28.26
CA GLU A 146 -3.32 -13.97 29.51
C GLU A 146 -2.48 -12.70 29.31
N GLU A 147 -1.62 -12.68 28.29
CA GLU A 147 -0.75 -11.54 27.98
C GLU A 147 -0.75 -11.25 26.49
N LEU A 148 -0.95 -9.97 26.15
CA LEU A 148 -0.81 -9.46 24.78
C LEU A 148 0.44 -8.59 24.69
N ASP A 149 1.37 -8.96 23.83
CA ASP A 149 2.55 -8.15 23.51
C ASP A 149 2.20 -7.06 22.49
N VAL A 150 1.31 -6.16 22.89
CA VAL A 150 0.88 -5.01 22.07
C VAL A 150 1.00 -3.74 22.91
N ALA A 151 1.60 -2.70 22.35
CA ALA A 151 1.70 -1.39 22.96
C ALA A 151 0.32 -0.70 22.99
N LEU A 152 -0.46 -0.92 24.05
CA LEU A 152 -1.88 -0.53 24.15
C LEU A 152 -2.15 0.96 23.87
N LEU A 153 -1.19 1.84 24.16
CA LEU A 153 -1.32 3.29 23.97
C LEU A 153 -0.77 3.78 22.61
N GLU A 154 -0.17 2.90 21.85
CA GLU A 154 0.28 3.22 20.51
C GLU A 154 -0.93 3.54 19.60
N ARG A 155 -0.77 4.57 18.77
CA ARG A 155 -1.82 5.00 17.86
C ARG A 155 -1.59 4.44 16.47
N HIS A 156 -2.63 3.85 15.92
CA HIS A 156 -2.64 3.22 14.60
C HIS A 156 -3.66 3.90 13.70
N GLN A 157 -3.28 4.13 12.47
CA GLN A 157 -4.20 4.54 11.41
C GLN A 157 -4.50 3.33 10.53
N LEU A 158 -5.71 2.80 10.61
CA LEU A 158 -6.09 1.51 10.04
C LEU A 158 -7.05 1.70 8.86
N TYR A 159 -6.54 1.59 7.64
CA TYR A 159 -7.37 1.74 6.45
C TYR A 159 -8.03 0.42 6.05
N PRO A 160 -9.37 0.34 5.97
CA PRO A 160 -10.06 -0.90 5.61
C PRO A 160 -10.03 -1.13 4.09
N MET A 161 -9.32 -2.18 3.65
CA MET A 161 -9.08 -2.48 2.22
C MET A 161 -10.34 -2.61 1.37
N HIS A 162 -11.45 -3.05 1.94
CA HIS A 162 -12.72 -3.16 1.19
C HIS A 162 -13.24 -1.81 0.65
N ARG A 163 -12.77 -0.68 1.18
CA ARG A 163 -13.15 0.66 0.73
C ARG A 163 -12.33 1.17 -0.44
N LEU A 164 -11.16 0.57 -0.68
CA LEU A 164 -10.13 1.12 -1.56
C LEU A 164 -10.64 1.41 -2.98
N VAL A 165 -11.35 0.46 -3.58
CA VAL A 165 -11.86 0.62 -4.96
C VAL A 165 -12.77 1.83 -5.06
N ARG A 166 -13.73 1.95 -4.14
CA ARG A 166 -14.69 3.07 -4.11
C ARG A 166 -13.99 4.42 -3.90
N ASP A 167 -13.04 4.47 -2.98
CA ASP A 167 -12.35 5.71 -2.62
C ASP A 167 -11.41 6.16 -3.75
N VAL A 168 -10.76 5.22 -4.46
CA VAL A 168 -9.98 5.47 -5.67
C VAL A 168 -10.86 5.98 -6.82
N GLU A 169 -12.00 5.33 -7.07
CA GLU A 169 -12.94 5.78 -8.11
C GLU A 169 -13.43 7.20 -7.83
N LYS A 170 -13.74 7.49 -6.56
CA LYS A 170 -14.15 8.81 -6.14
C LYS A 170 -13.08 9.88 -6.34
N ALA A 171 -11.81 9.55 -6.03
CA ALA A 171 -10.69 10.45 -6.29
C ALA A 171 -10.55 10.78 -7.79
N TRP A 172 -10.68 9.77 -8.66
CA TRP A 172 -10.68 9.97 -10.11
C TRP A 172 -11.85 10.84 -10.60
N GLU A 173 -13.07 10.61 -10.10
CA GLU A 173 -14.25 11.42 -10.42
C GLU A 173 -14.08 12.89 -10.02
N CYS A 174 -13.42 13.14 -8.88
CA CYS A 174 -13.15 14.49 -8.38
C CYS A 174 -11.95 15.17 -9.05
N GLY A 175 -11.23 14.47 -9.96
CA GLY A 175 -10.03 15.01 -10.61
C GLY A 175 -8.84 15.17 -9.67
N ILE A 176 -8.77 14.37 -8.61
CA ILE A 176 -7.68 14.38 -7.64
C ILE A 176 -6.53 13.53 -8.19
N PHE A 177 -5.29 14.02 -8.08
CA PHE A 177 -4.09 13.32 -8.54
C PHE A 177 -3.17 12.86 -7.39
N SER A 178 -3.45 13.27 -6.16
CA SER A 178 -2.73 12.84 -4.96
C SER A 178 -3.69 12.85 -3.78
N VAL A 179 -3.76 11.76 -3.02
CA VAL A 179 -4.67 11.64 -1.87
C VAL A 179 -4.10 10.77 -0.78
N ASN A 180 -4.22 11.23 0.47
CA ASN A 180 -3.96 10.43 1.67
C ASN A 180 -5.30 9.83 2.14
N LEU A 181 -5.45 8.51 2.02
CA LEU A 181 -6.63 7.80 2.53
C LEU A 181 -6.37 7.38 3.98
N VAL A 182 -6.37 8.35 4.87
CA VAL A 182 -5.97 8.20 6.26
C VAL A 182 -7.18 8.37 7.18
N PRO A 183 -7.62 7.31 7.89
CA PRO A 183 -8.66 7.42 8.89
C PRO A 183 -8.13 8.08 10.18
N GLU A 184 -9.06 8.43 11.08
CA GLU A 184 -8.71 8.88 12.41
C GLU A 184 -7.88 7.82 13.14
N PRO A 185 -6.79 8.20 13.82
CA PRO A 185 -5.95 7.25 14.54
C PRO A 185 -6.68 6.71 15.78
N VAL A 186 -6.58 5.40 15.98
CA VAL A 186 -7.11 4.66 17.14
C VAL A 186 -5.97 4.04 17.93
N THR A 187 -6.12 3.90 19.23
CA THR A 187 -5.17 3.16 20.06
C THR A 187 -5.44 1.65 19.98
N ALA A 188 -4.43 0.83 20.23
CA ALA A 188 -4.64 -0.61 20.35
C ALA A 188 -5.62 -0.94 21.49
N PHE A 189 -5.62 -0.16 22.58
CA PHE A 189 -6.59 -0.30 23.66
C PHE A 189 -8.04 -0.10 23.19
N GLU A 190 -8.31 0.99 22.42
CA GLU A 190 -9.65 1.24 21.84
C GLU A 190 -10.10 0.13 20.90
N LEU A 191 -9.16 -0.43 20.13
CA LEU A 191 -9.46 -1.58 19.26
C LEU A 191 -9.86 -2.82 20.07
N VAL A 192 -9.08 -3.14 21.10
CA VAL A 192 -9.36 -4.28 21.98
C VAL A 192 -10.72 -4.10 22.65
N GLU A 193 -10.97 -2.94 23.24
CA GLU A 193 -12.22 -2.66 23.95
C GLU A 193 -13.46 -2.75 23.03
N GLN A 194 -13.36 -2.22 21.81
CA GLN A 194 -14.51 -2.12 20.91
C GLN A 194 -14.71 -3.34 20.01
N CYS A 195 -13.61 -3.94 19.54
CA CYS A 195 -13.66 -4.98 18.52
C CYS A 195 -13.36 -6.38 19.07
N PHE A 196 -12.63 -6.47 20.18
CA PHE A 196 -12.16 -7.73 20.75
C PHE A 196 -12.45 -7.81 22.27
N PRO A 197 -13.69 -7.61 22.72
CA PRO A 197 -14.01 -7.54 24.14
C PRO A 197 -13.67 -8.84 24.91
N ALA A 198 -13.56 -9.97 24.22
CA ALA A 198 -13.13 -11.23 24.80
C ALA A 198 -11.67 -11.23 25.30
N LEU A 199 -10.83 -10.27 24.83
CA LEU A 199 -9.44 -10.13 25.26
C LEU A 199 -9.27 -9.22 26.49
N VAL A 200 -10.35 -8.59 26.99
CA VAL A 200 -10.32 -7.65 28.13
C VAL A 200 -10.79 -8.32 29.45
N ASN A 201 -11.35 -9.54 29.39
CA ASN A 201 -11.95 -10.23 30.55
C ASN A 201 -11.01 -11.25 31.16
#